data_158bd579f1fed2651980594c89c7ba11
#
_entry.id   158bd579f1fed2651980594c89c7ba11
#
_cell.length_a   1.000
_cell.length_b   1.000
_cell.length_c   1.000
_cell.angle_alpha   90.00
_cell.angle_beta   90.00
_cell.angle_gamma   90.00
#
_symmetry.space_group_name_H-M   'P 1'
#
loop_
_entity.id
_entity.type
_entity.pdbx_description
1 polymer ?
#
loop_
_entity_poly.entity_id
_entity_poly.type
_entity_poly.pdbx_seq_one_letter_code
_entity_poly.pdbx_strand_id
1 'polypeptide(L)'
;MNPRLKEKYNKEIVQNLMTKLNFKNINAVPKIEKIVLNMGLGQEGLDKKKMEICIKDMSSISGQYPVKTKFKKSISNFKSRKGSNAGLKVTLRNHRMYEFLDRLVNIALPRIKDFRGLKDSACDKFGNFTFGVKEHIIFPEINFDKVETIRGMDITIVTSSNSKENTISLLKEFNFPIVVDNEKKKKKIKKIVNIENKEEKTEKG
;
A
#
# COMPACT_ATOMS: atom_id res chain seq x y z
N MET A 1 3.21 13.31 -21.49
CA MET A 1 2.98 11.88 -21.78
C MET A 1 2.06 11.28 -20.74
N ASN A 2 1.13 10.42 -21.12
CA ASN A 2 0.30 9.71 -20.16
C ASN A 2 1.07 8.48 -19.63
N PRO A 3 1.05 8.20 -18.31
CA PRO A 3 1.66 7.00 -17.75
C PRO A 3 1.04 5.73 -18.35
N ARG A 4 1.87 4.74 -18.67
CA ARG A 4 1.45 3.46 -19.26
C ARG A 4 0.32 2.78 -18.46
N LEU A 5 0.42 2.74 -17.14
CA LEU A 5 -0.62 2.12 -16.30
C LEU A 5 -1.94 2.91 -16.30
N LYS A 6 -1.92 4.22 -16.50
CA LYS A 6 -3.14 5.01 -16.63
C LYS A 6 -3.87 4.69 -17.93
N GLU A 7 -3.13 4.52 -19.02
CA GLU A 7 -3.71 4.10 -20.30
C GLU A 7 -4.28 2.68 -20.23
N LYS A 8 -3.54 1.75 -19.62
CA LYS A 8 -4.00 0.39 -19.38
C LYS A 8 -5.26 0.36 -18.53
N TYR A 9 -5.33 1.19 -17.47
CA TYR A 9 -6.53 1.30 -16.65
C TYR A 9 -7.74 1.70 -17.48
N ASN A 10 -7.63 2.76 -18.30
CA ASN A 10 -8.75 3.28 -19.08
C ASN A 10 -9.20 2.33 -20.20
N LYS A 11 -8.26 1.63 -20.86
CA LYS A 11 -8.55 0.79 -22.04
C LYS A 11 -9.01 -0.62 -21.67
N GLU A 12 -8.38 -1.22 -20.67
CA GLU A 12 -8.53 -2.65 -20.37
C GLU A 12 -9.15 -2.91 -19.00
N ILE A 13 -8.57 -2.32 -17.93
CA ILE A 13 -8.89 -2.66 -16.55
C ILE A 13 -10.33 -2.29 -16.20
N VAL A 14 -10.82 -1.14 -16.67
CA VAL A 14 -12.20 -0.70 -16.43
C VAL A 14 -13.20 -1.72 -16.99
N GLN A 15 -13.01 -2.19 -18.21
CA GLN A 15 -13.90 -3.16 -18.86
C GLN A 15 -13.87 -4.51 -18.13
N ASN A 16 -12.66 -4.99 -17.78
CA ASN A 16 -12.48 -6.23 -17.05
C ASN A 16 -13.15 -6.18 -15.67
N LEU A 17 -13.03 -5.07 -14.95
CA LEU A 17 -13.66 -4.90 -13.64
C LEU A 17 -15.17 -4.76 -13.73
N MET A 18 -15.71 -4.10 -14.74
CA MET A 18 -17.15 -4.02 -14.98
C MET A 18 -17.74 -5.42 -15.13
N THR A 19 -17.11 -6.27 -15.93
CA THR A 19 -17.57 -7.64 -16.18
C THR A 19 -17.42 -8.52 -14.94
N LYS A 20 -16.27 -8.45 -14.23
CA LYS A 20 -16.00 -9.29 -13.04
C LYS A 20 -16.84 -8.93 -11.82
N LEU A 21 -17.13 -7.64 -11.64
CA LEU A 21 -17.83 -7.12 -10.46
C LEU A 21 -19.29 -6.74 -10.76
N ASN A 22 -19.77 -6.99 -12.00
CA ASN A 22 -21.14 -6.72 -12.44
C ASN A 22 -21.58 -5.25 -12.24
N PHE A 23 -20.65 -4.28 -12.42
CA PHE A 23 -21.02 -2.87 -12.33
C PHE A 23 -21.78 -2.42 -13.60
N LYS A 24 -22.92 -1.76 -13.40
CA LYS A 24 -23.71 -1.15 -14.48
C LYS A 24 -23.17 0.23 -14.91
N ASN A 25 -22.47 0.93 -14.02
CA ASN A 25 -22.00 2.29 -14.26
C ASN A 25 -20.47 2.33 -14.24
N ILE A 26 -19.84 2.90 -15.27
CA ILE A 26 -18.39 3.08 -15.38
C ILE A 26 -17.83 3.89 -14.20
N ASN A 27 -18.57 4.89 -13.72
CA ASN A 27 -18.12 5.73 -12.62
C ASN A 27 -18.09 5.01 -11.26
N ALA A 28 -18.80 3.88 -11.12
CA ALA A 28 -18.79 3.05 -9.93
C ALA A 28 -17.58 2.08 -9.88
N VAL A 29 -16.84 1.95 -10.99
CA VAL A 29 -15.67 1.08 -11.06
C VAL A 29 -14.59 1.59 -10.11
N PRO A 30 -13.98 0.74 -9.28
CA PRO A 30 -12.91 1.11 -8.37
C PRO A 30 -11.72 1.72 -9.10
N LYS A 31 -11.20 2.85 -8.58
CA LYS A 31 -10.00 3.51 -9.08
C LYS A 31 -9.05 3.81 -7.93
N ILE A 32 -7.76 3.94 -8.23
CA ILE A 32 -6.78 4.42 -7.26
C ILE A 32 -6.89 5.95 -7.20
N GLU A 33 -7.07 6.50 -6.01
CA GLU A 33 -7.19 7.94 -5.79
C GLU A 33 -5.86 8.60 -5.45
N LYS A 34 -5.08 7.96 -4.57
CA LYS A 34 -3.78 8.44 -4.12
C LYS A 34 -2.93 7.31 -3.56
N ILE A 35 -1.61 7.52 -3.58
CA ILE A 35 -0.65 6.69 -2.87
C ILE A 35 0.03 7.58 -1.83
N VAL A 36 0.09 7.10 -0.60
CA VAL A 36 0.74 7.79 0.51
C VAL A 36 1.98 7.00 0.90
N LEU A 37 3.12 7.67 0.84
CA LEU A 37 4.39 7.15 1.33
C LEU A 37 4.68 7.78 2.68
N ASN A 38 5.06 6.99 3.65
CA ASN A 38 5.42 7.46 4.98
C ASN A 38 6.72 6.80 5.42
N MET A 39 7.66 7.62 5.88
CA MET A 39 8.92 7.16 6.45
C MET A 39 9.02 7.69 7.88
N GLY A 40 8.89 6.80 8.86
CA GLY A 40 9.06 7.11 10.27
C GLY A 40 10.54 7.13 10.63
N LEU A 41 11.04 8.26 11.11
CA LEU A 41 12.45 8.45 11.47
C LEU A 41 12.67 8.40 12.99
N GLY A 42 11.61 8.56 13.78
CA GLY A 42 11.71 8.56 15.25
C GLY A 42 12.74 9.56 15.77
N GLN A 43 13.73 9.08 16.54
CA GLN A 43 14.79 9.92 17.10
C GLN A 43 15.75 10.48 16.04
N GLU A 44 15.99 9.77 14.95
CA GLU A 44 16.86 10.25 13.86
C GLU A 44 16.28 11.51 13.17
N GLY A 45 14.98 11.71 13.24
CA GLY A 45 14.32 12.92 12.73
C GLY A 45 14.73 14.22 13.44
N LEU A 46 15.37 14.13 14.60
CA LEU A 46 15.90 15.29 15.35
C LEU A 46 17.22 15.80 14.75
N ASP A 47 17.98 14.93 14.09
CA ASP A 47 19.22 15.29 13.44
C ASP A 47 18.94 15.90 12.05
N LYS A 48 19.34 17.17 11.88
CA LYS A 48 19.10 17.90 10.63
C LYS A 48 19.80 17.24 9.43
N LYS A 49 21.02 16.75 9.60
CA LYS A 49 21.80 16.13 8.50
C LYS A 49 21.12 14.83 8.04
N LYS A 50 20.75 13.95 8.97
CA LYS A 50 20.07 12.70 8.66
C LYS A 50 18.71 12.96 8.02
N MET A 51 17.97 13.98 8.50
CA MET A 51 16.69 14.38 7.92
C MET A 51 16.84 14.84 6.46
N GLU A 52 17.89 15.61 6.13
CA GLU A 52 18.14 16.09 4.76
C GLU A 52 18.47 14.93 3.80
N ILE A 53 19.25 13.94 4.26
CA ILE A 53 19.51 12.72 3.48
C ILE A 53 18.18 12.00 3.18
N CYS A 54 17.34 11.77 4.20
CA CYS A 54 16.04 11.12 4.01
C CYS A 54 15.11 11.90 3.08
N ILE A 55 15.16 13.24 3.11
CA ILE A 55 14.38 14.08 2.20
C ILE A 55 14.85 13.87 0.76
N LYS A 56 16.15 13.81 0.51
CA LYS A 56 16.71 13.54 -0.82
C LYS A 56 16.30 12.16 -1.32
N ASP A 57 16.42 11.13 -0.49
CA ASP A 57 16.07 9.75 -0.83
C ASP A 57 14.56 9.66 -1.17
N MET A 58 13.69 10.16 -0.28
CA MET A 58 12.24 10.17 -0.50
C MET A 58 11.84 11.00 -1.73
N SER A 59 12.53 12.12 -1.98
CA SER A 59 12.30 12.96 -3.15
C SER A 59 12.69 12.23 -4.44
N SER A 60 13.80 11.49 -4.44
CA SER A 60 14.24 10.68 -5.58
C SER A 60 13.25 9.56 -5.88
N ILE A 61 12.77 8.83 -4.86
CA ILE A 61 11.79 7.75 -5.01
C ILE A 61 10.45 8.27 -5.54
N SER A 62 9.96 9.37 -4.96
CA SER A 62 8.59 9.85 -5.21
C SER A 62 8.49 10.84 -6.38
N GLY A 63 9.61 11.46 -6.79
CA GLY A 63 9.61 12.58 -7.72
C GLY A 63 8.92 13.84 -7.17
N GLN A 64 8.71 13.92 -5.84
CA GLN A 64 8.04 15.02 -5.17
C GLN A 64 8.70 15.32 -3.83
N TYR A 65 8.84 16.61 -3.49
CA TYR A 65 9.41 17.02 -2.20
C TYR A 65 8.53 16.56 -1.03
N PRO A 66 9.08 15.85 -0.03
CA PRO A 66 8.32 15.30 1.09
C PRO A 66 7.97 16.39 2.13
N VAL A 67 6.86 16.17 2.81
CA VAL A 67 6.43 17.00 3.95
C VAL A 67 6.99 16.42 5.24
N LYS A 68 7.61 17.24 6.07
CA LYS A 68 8.08 16.87 7.40
C LYS A 68 6.89 16.70 8.35
N THR A 69 6.75 15.55 8.96
CA THR A 69 5.74 15.30 10.00
C THR A 69 6.33 15.60 11.37
N LYS A 70 5.51 16.15 12.29
CA LYS A 70 5.94 16.57 13.61
C LYS A 70 5.24 15.78 14.71
N PHE A 71 5.93 15.58 15.84
CA PHE A 71 5.33 14.97 17.02
C PHE A 71 4.21 15.83 17.60
N LYS A 72 3.08 15.21 17.89
CA LYS A 72 1.92 15.91 18.50
C LYS A 72 2.03 16.05 20.01
N LYS A 73 2.65 15.07 20.68
CA LYS A 73 2.83 15.03 22.14
C LYS A 73 4.29 14.80 22.49
N SER A 74 4.70 15.29 23.65
CA SER A 74 6.03 14.99 24.22
C SER A 74 5.92 13.70 25.03
N ILE A 75 6.82 12.74 24.78
CA ILE A 75 6.89 11.45 25.49
C ILE A 75 8.34 11.22 25.90
N SER A 76 8.61 11.21 27.21
CA SER A 76 9.95 11.15 27.78
C SER A 76 10.68 9.86 27.38
N ASN A 77 10.03 8.72 27.44
CA ASN A 77 10.62 7.41 27.11
C ASN A 77 11.13 7.33 25.65
N PHE A 78 10.50 8.05 24.74
CA PHE A 78 10.91 8.11 23.32
C PHE A 78 11.79 9.32 23.00
N LYS A 79 12.20 10.11 24.00
CA LYS A 79 12.96 11.34 23.83
C LYS A 79 12.35 12.30 22.80
N SER A 80 11.02 12.24 22.62
CA SER A 80 10.28 13.05 21.66
C SER A 80 9.72 14.31 22.31
N ARG A 81 9.80 15.45 21.60
CA ARG A 81 9.23 16.73 22.04
C ARG A 81 8.16 17.18 21.06
N LYS A 82 7.07 17.74 21.55
CA LYS A 82 6.02 18.36 20.72
C LYS A 82 6.64 19.37 19.75
N GLY A 83 6.28 19.25 18.46
CA GLY A 83 6.77 20.15 17.42
C GLY A 83 8.09 19.73 16.76
N SER A 84 8.86 18.79 17.35
CA SER A 84 10.06 18.25 16.69
C SER A 84 9.69 17.31 15.53
N ASN A 85 10.62 17.11 14.59
CA ASN A 85 10.39 16.26 13.41
C ASN A 85 10.30 14.80 13.81
N ALA A 86 9.31 14.09 13.26
CA ALA A 86 9.03 12.69 13.52
C ALA A 86 9.32 11.78 12.30
N GLY A 87 9.16 12.32 11.09
CA GLY A 87 9.31 11.56 9.86
C GLY A 87 8.97 12.40 8.63
N LEU A 88 8.81 11.70 7.52
CA LEU A 88 8.52 12.27 6.20
C LEU A 88 7.27 11.62 5.61
N LYS A 89 6.48 12.41 4.89
CA LYS A 89 5.28 11.95 4.20
C LYS A 89 5.20 12.53 2.80
N VAL A 90 4.83 11.71 1.83
CA VAL A 90 4.52 12.13 0.46
C VAL A 90 3.15 11.61 0.08
N THR A 91 2.37 12.40 -0.63
CA THR A 91 1.09 11.97 -1.20
C THR A 91 1.14 12.16 -2.71
N LEU A 92 1.10 11.05 -3.43
CA LEU A 92 1.13 11.01 -4.88
C LEU A 92 -0.27 10.90 -5.45
N ARG A 93 -0.55 11.65 -6.52
CA ARG A 93 -1.81 11.65 -7.27
C ARG A 93 -1.56 11.70 -8.77
N ASN A 94 -2.57 11.34 -9.55
CA ASN A 94 -2.57 11.44 -11.00
C ASN A 94 -1.35 10.77 -11.67
N HIS A 95 -0.62 11.48 -12.51
CA HIS A 95 0.50 10.96 -13.29
C HIS A 95 1.60 10.35 -12.42
N ARG A 96 2.07 11.09 -11.41
CA ARG A 96 3.13 10.62 -10.50
C ARG A 96 2.73 9.36 -9.73
N MET A 97 1.46 9.22 -9.39
CA MET A 97 0.92 8.05 -8.71
C MET A 97 1.03 6.80 -9.59
N TYR A 98 0.64 6.88 -10.86
CA TYR A 98 0.71 5.74 -11.77
C TYR A 98 2.15 5.38 -12.15
N GLU A 99 3.04 6.36 -12.31
CA GLU A 99 4.47 6.12 -12.56
C GLU A 99 5.14 5.44 -11.36
N PHE A 100 4.85 5.91 -10.15
CA PHE A 100 5.33 5.26 -8.93
C PHE A 100 4.79 3.83 -8.82
N LEU A 101 3.51 3.62 -9.10
CA LEU A 101 2.87 2.30 -9.09
C LEU A 101 3.55 1.33 -10.05
N ASP A 102 3.85 1.77 -11.26
CA ASP A 102 4.54 0.95 -12.28
C ASP A 102 5.92 0.51 -11.80
N ARG A 103 6.73 1.43 -11.28
CA ARG A 103 8.04 1.12 -10.71
C ARG A 103 7.96 0.21 -9.49
N LEU A 104 6.97 0.45 -8.63
CA LEU A 104 6.75 -0.35 -7.44
C LEU A 104 6.47 -1.82 -7.79
N VAL A 105 5.55 -2.08 -8.70
CA VAL A 105 5.12 -3.45 -9.06
C VAL A 105 6.17 -4.18 -9.87
N ASN A 106 6.75 -3.52 -10.86
CA ASN A 106 7.61 -4.19 -11.84
C ASN A 106 9.08 -4.23 -11.42
N ILE A 107 9.53 -3.29 -10.59
CA ILE A 107 10.96 -3.16 -10.24
C ILE A 107 11.20 -3.37 -8.74
N ALA A 108 10.48 -2.62 -7.88
CA ALA A 108 10.79 -2.58 -6.46
C ALA A 108 10.35 -3.86 -5.72
N LEU A 109 9.11 -4.33 -5.93
CA LEU A 109 8.61 -5.54 -5.25
C LEU A 109 9.43 -6.79 -5.56
N PRO A 110 9.84 -7.08 -6.83
CA PRO A 110 10.68 -8.24 -7.11
C PRO A 110 12.08 -8.18 -6.48
N ARG A 111 12.59 -6.98 -6.14
CA ARG A 111 13.89 -6.81 -5.49
C ARG A 111 13.86 -7.05 -3.98
N ILE A 112 12.69 -7.19 -3.38
CA ILE A 112 12.58 -7.50 -1.94
C ILE A 112 13.15 -8.90 -1.71
N LYS A 113 14.11 -9.00 -0.79
CA LYS A 113 14.67 -10.29 -0.38
C LYS A 113 13.57 -11.18 0.23
N ASP A 114 13.53 -12.44 -0.17
CA ASP A 114 12.54 -13.44 0.29
C ASP A 114 11.08 -13.01 0.09
N PHE A 115 10.79 -12.32 -1.01
CA PHE A 115 9.44 -11.85 -1.30
C PHE A 115 8.48 -13.01 -1.55
N ARG A 116 7.45 -13.12 -0.73
CA ARG A 116 6.41 -14.18 -0.80
C ARG A 116 5.04 -13.66 -1.24
N GLY A 117 5.00 -12.43 -1.73
CA GLY A 117 3.76 -11.74 -2.06
C GLY A 117 3.17 -10.94 -0.90
N LEU A 118 2.20 -10.11 -1.21
CA LEU A 118 1.50 -9.25 -0.26
C LEU A 118 0.23 -9.96 0.24
N LYS A 119 0.01 -9.94 1.54
CA LYS A 119 -1.16 -10.61 2.13
C LYS A 119 -2.45 -9.82 1.85
N ASP A 120 -3.53 -10.52 1.61
CA ASP A 120 -4.86 -9.93 1.46
C ASP A 120 -5.37 -9.23 2.72
N SER A 121 -4.82 -9.59 3.89
CA SER A 121 -5.10 -8.94 5.18
C SER A 121 -4.57 -7.50 5.27
N ALA A 122 -3.68 -7.09 4.38
CA ALA A 122 -3.18 -5.72 4.28
C ALA A 122 -4.23 -4.73 3.76
N CYS A 123 -5.36 -5.23 3.23
CA CYS A 123 -6.51 -4.43 2.84
C CYS A 123 -7.45 -4.22 4.02
N ASP A 124 -7.81 -2.96 4.29
CA ASP A 124 -8.79 -2.60 5.31
C ASP A 124 -10.25 -2.82 4.84
N LYS A 125 -11.21 -2.55 5.73
CA LYS A 125 -12.64 -2.69 5.41
C LYS A 125 -13.13 -1.63 4.42
N PHE A 126 -12.45 -0.51 4.32
CA PHE A 126 -12.79 0.62 3.46
C PHE A 126 -12.09 0.59 2.10
N GLY A 127 -11.42 -0.52 1.77
CA GLY A 127 -10.77 -0.68 0.48
C GLY A 127 -9.41 0.02 0.35
N ASN A 128 -8.74 0.38 1.43
CA ASN A 128 -7.36 0.86 1.37
C ASN A 128 -6.39 -0.30 1.58
N PHE A 129 -5.26 -0.27 0.89
CA PHE A 129 -4.25 -1.30 0.95
C PHE A 129 -2.95 -0.73 1.50
N THR A 130 -2.49 -1.23 2.65
CA THR A 130 -1.28 -0.72 3.32
C THR A 130 -0.29 -1.83 3.59
N PHE A 131 0.96 -1.62 3.19
CA PHE A 131 2.06 -2.54 3.49
C PHE A 131 3.35 -1.79 3.77
N GLY A 132 4.21 -2.40 4.57
CA GLY A 132 5.54 -1.88 4.90
C GLY A 132 6.63 -2.54 4.08
N VAL A 133 7.58 -1.74 3.65
CA VAL A 133 8.84 -2.17 3.05
C VAL A 133 9.93 -1.97 4.09
N LYS A 134 10.71 -3.00 4.37
CA LYS A 134 11.77 -2.93 5.38
C LYS A 134 12.97 -2.10 4.94
N GLU A 135 13.25 -2.10 3.65
CA GLU A 135 14.45 -1.50 3.07
C GLU A 135 14.07 -0.60 1.89
N HIS A 136 14.39 0.68 1.99
CA HIS A 136 14.13 1.64 0.90
C HIS A 136 15.09 1.48 -0.30
N ILE A 137 16.15 0.71 -0.14
CA ILE A 137 17.17 0.42 -1.17
C ILE A 137 16.61 -0.39 -2.35
N ILE A 138 15.44 -1.01 -2.19
CA ILE A 138 14.78 -1.72 -3.29
C ILE A 138 14.45 -0.83 -4.48
N PHE A 139 14.35 0.48 -4.26
CA PHE A 139 14.10 1.45 -5.33
C PHE A 139 15.39 1.75 -6.10
N PRO A 140 15.36 1.67 -7.46
CA PRO A 140 16.53 1.85 -8.29
C PRO A 140 17.13 3.26 -8.26
N GLU A 141 16.33 4.23 -7.81
CA GLU A 141 16.74 5.63 -7.70
C GLU A 141 17.73 5.88 -6.56
N ILE A 142 17.84 4.92 -5.64
CA ILE A 142 18.73 5.02 -4.48
C ILE A 142 20.05 4.30 -4.77
N ASN A 143 21.13 5.02 -4.60
CA ASN A 143 22.45 4.45 -4.72
C ASN A 143 22.87 3.82 -3.38
N PHE A 144 23.10 2.50 -3.38
CA PHE A 144 23.48 1.72 -2.21
C PHE A 144 24.70 2.29 -1.49
N ASP A 145 25.74 2.72 -2.24
CA ASP A 145 27.00 3.20 -1.68
C ASP A 145 26.87 4.51 -0.87
N LYS A 146 25.76 5.24 -1.08
CA LYS A 146 25.49 6.51 -0.40
C LYS A 146 24.55 6.39 0.81
N VAL A 147 24.04 5.20 1.06
CA VAL A 147 23.09 4.97 2.16
C VAL A 147 23.83 4.67 3.45
N GLU A 148 23.79 5.60 4.39
CA GLU A 148 24.37 5.40 5.73
C GLU A 148 23.55 4.44 6.59
N THR A 149 22.21 4.52 6.53
CA THR A 149 21.30 3.71 7.34
C THR A 149 20.12 3.22 6.51
N ILE A 150 19.84 1.92 6.59
CA ILE A 150 18.67 1.30 5.94
C ILE A 150 17.42 1.67 6.73
N ARG A 151 16.40 2.17 6.02
CA ARG A 151 15.13 2.61 6.63
C ARG A 151 13.92 1.93 6.00
N GLY A 152 12.95 1.64 6.83
CA GLY A 152 11.66 1.15 6.38
C GLY A 152 10.77 2.28 5.87
N MET A 153 9.80 1.91 5.05
CA MET A 153 8.81 2.82 4.50
C MET A 153 7.45 2.14 4.43
N ASP A 154 6.41 2.86 4.82
CA ASP A 154 5.03 2.41 4.68
C ASP A 154 4.43 2.97 3.40
N ILE A 155 3.76 2.13 2.64
CA ILE A 155 3.09 2.46 1.39
C ILE A 155 1.61 2.17 1.56
N THR A 156 0.78 3.20 1.46
CA THR A 156 -0.68 3.09 1.53
C THR A 156 -1.28 3.49 0.20
N ILE A 157 -2.00 2.57 -0.42
CA ILE A 157 -2.77 2.78 -1.64
C ILE A 157 -4.21 3.02 -1.25
N VAL A 158 -4.71 4.20 -1.53
CA VAL A 158 -6.11 4.59 -1.25
C VAL A 158 -6.91 4.45 -2.52
N THR A 159 -8.02 3.70 -2.45
CA THR A 159 -8.92 3.49 -3.58
C THR A 159 -10.28 4.13 -3.33
N SER A 160 -11.06 4.32 -4.38
CA SER A 160 -12.45 4.78 -4.30
C SER A 160 -13.43 3.68 -3.89
N SER A 161 -12.94 2.45 -3.72
CA SER A 161 -13.77 1.31 -3.34
C SER A 161 -14.07 1.32 -1.85
N ASN A 162 -15.31 1.01 -1.48
CA ASN A 162 -15.71 0.80 -0.08
C ASN A 162 -15.72 -0.70 0.29
N SER A 163 -15.07 -1.56 -0.51
CA SER A 163 -15.04 -3.00 -0.33
C SER A 163 -13.64 -3.56 -0.51
N LYS A 164 -13.24 -4.43 0.42
CA LYS A 164 -11.98 -5.16 0.35
C LYS A 164 -11.85 -6.00 -0.94
N GLU A 165 -12.92 -6.69 -1.34
CA GLU A 165 -12.91 -7.60 -2.49
C GLU A 165 -12.71 -6.84 -3.81
N ASN A 166 -13.37 -5.69 -3.95
CA ASN A 166 -13.25 -4.84 -5.11
C ASN A 166 -11.83 -4.26 -5.23
N THR A 167 -11.23 -3.86 -4.11
CA THR A 167 -9.84 -3.36 -4.08
C THR A 167 -8.84 -4.45 -4.44
N ILE A 168 -9.00 -5.65 -3.91
CA ILE A 168 -8.13 -6.78 -4.25
C ILE A 168 -8.25 -7.12 -5.74
N SER A 169 -9.46 -7.09 -6.31
CA SER A 169 -9.69 -7.30 -7.73
C SER A 169 -9.02 -6.22 -8.58
N LEU A 170 -9.15 -4.95 -8.19
CA LEU A 170 -8.48 -3.83 -8.84
C LEU A 170 -6.94 -3.99 -8.82
N LEU A 171 -6.36 -4.27 -7.65
CA LEU A 171 -4.90 -4.40 -7.53
C LEU A 171 -4.36 -5.59 -8.30
N LYS A 172 -5.10 -6.70 -8.41
CA LYS A 172 -4.74 -7.84 -9.25
C LYS A 172 -4.68 -7.48 -10.74
N GLU A 173 -5.59 -6.65 -11.23
CA GLU A 173 -5.54 -6.16 -12.62
C GLU A 173 -4.31 -5.26 -12.88
N PHE A 174 -3.79 -4.60 -11.83
CA PHE A 174 -2.50 -3.90 -11.88
C PHE A 174 -1.29 -4.83 -11.66
N ASN A 175 -1.46 -6.14 -11.70
CA ASN A 175 -0.42 -7.16 -11.47
C ASN A 175 0.23 -7.10 -10.09
N PHE A 176 -0.49 -6.63 -9.07
CA PHE A 176 0.00 -6.75 -7.69
C PHE A 176 0.07 -8.22 -7.27
N PRO A 177 1.19 -8.68 -6.72
CA PRO A 177 1.38 -10.05 -6.26
C PRO A 177 0.68 -10.28 -4.92
N ILE A 178 -0.67 -10.29 -4.93
CA ILE A 178 -1.48 -10.51 -3.72
C ILE A 178 -1.72 -12.00 -3.53
N VAL A 179 -1.26 -12.51 -2.39
CA VAL A 179 -1.50 -13.89 -1.94
C VAL A 179 -2.75 -13.90 -1.05
N VAL A 180 -3.74 -14.67 -1.48
CA VAL A 180 -4.96 -14.87 -0.71
C VAL A 180 -4.73 -15.96 0.33
N ASP A 181 -4.95 -15.67 1.60
CA ASP A 181 -4.79 -16.61 2.72
C ASP A 181 -5.87 -17.70 2.65
N ASN A 182 -5.58 -18.80 1.94
CA ASN A 182 -6.50 -19.92 1.76
C ASN A 182 -6.89 -20.61 3.07
N GLU A 183 -6.08 -20.50 4.12
CA GLU A 183 -6.42 -21.04 5.44
C GLU A 183 -7.62 -20.34 6.09
N LYS A 184 -7.74 -19.01 5.91
CA LYS A 184 -8.90 -18.26 6.42
C LYS A 184 -10.17 -18.58 5.64
N LYS A 185 -10.06 -18.83 4.32
CA LYS A 185 -11.19 -19.33 3.52
C LYS A 185 -11.65 -20.70 3.99
N LYS A 186 -10.71 -21.63 4.21
CA LYS A 186 -11.04 -22.98 4.72
C LYS A 186 -11.68 -22.94 6.11
N LYS A 187 -11.22 -22.04 7.02
CA LYS A 187 -11.84 -21.85 8.35
C LYS A 187 -13.22 -21.21 8.28
N LYS A 188 -13.46 -20.27 7.34
CA LYS A 188 -14.80 -19.68 7.13
C LYS A 188 -15.77 -20.72 6.56
N ILE A 189 -15.35 -21.47 5.56
CA ILE A 189 -16.18 -22.54 4.96
C ILE A 189 -16.52 -23.60 6.01
N LYS A 190 -15.54 -24.07 6.81
CA LYS A 190 -15.80 -25.01 7.91
C LYS A 190 -16.76 -24.46 8.97
N LYS A 191 -16.73 -23.16 9.26
CA LYS A 191 -17.70 -22.55 10.18
C LYS A 191 -19.11 -22.50 9.60
N ILE A 192 -19.26 -22.17 8.33
CA ILE A 192 -20.57 -22.13 7.64
C ILE A 192 -21.17 -23.54 7.59
N VAL A 193 -20.41 -24.54 7.14
CA VAL A 193 -20.86 -25.93 7.09
C VAL A 193 -21.23 -26.47 8.49
N ASN A 194 -20.51 -26.07 9.54
CA ASN A 194 -20.85 -26.46 10.91
C ASN A 194 -22.12 -25.76 11.47
N ILE A 195 -22.47 -24.59 10.96
CA ILE A 195 -23.70 -23.90 11.33
C ILE A 195 -24.89 -24.56 10.61
N GLU A 196 -24.80 -24.80 9.31
CA GLU A 196 -25.81 -25.49 8.51
C GLU A 196 -26.11 -26.90 9.06
N ASN A 197 -25.08 -27.66 9.42
CA ASN A 197 -25.23 -28.99 10.05
C ASN A 197 -25.84 -28.96 11.47
N LYS A 198 -25.78 -27.81 12.17
CA LYS A 198 -26.45 -27.63 13.46
C LYS A 198 -27.93 -27.27 13.30
N GLU A 199 -28.26 -26.47 12.33
CA GLU A 199 -29.64 -26.07 12.01
C GLU A 199 -30.45 -27.27 11.50
N GLU A 200 -29.86 -28.12 10.65
CA GLU A 200 -30.50 -29.37 10.20
C GLU A 200 -30.74 -30.40 11.33
N LYS A 201 -29.95 -30.38 12.39
CA LYS A 201 -30.14 -31.27 13.55
C LYS A 201 -31.19 -30.75 14.53
N THR A 202 -31.46 -29.45 14.57
CA THR A 202 -32.51 -28.83 15.40
C THR A 202 -33.91 -28.91 14.74
N GLU A 203 -33.99 -29.08 13.42
CA GLU A 203 -35.28 -29.27 12.72
C GLU A 203 -35.75 -30.74 12.66
N LYS A 204 -34.88 -31.70 13.01
CA LYS A 204 -35.20 -33.16 13.01
C LYS A 204 -35.36 -33.78 14.40
N GLY A 205 -35.38 -33.01 15.44
CA GLY A 205 -35.65 -33.42 16.84
C GLY A 205 -36.87 -32.74 17.41
#